data_9c7155c953624c55945d51e729621f82
#
_entry.id   9c7155c953624c55945d51e729621f82
#
_cell.length_a   1.000
_cell.length_b   1.000
_cell.length_c   1.000
_cell.angle_alpha   90.00
_cell.angle_beta   90.00
_cell.angle_gamma   90.00
#
_symmetry.space_group_name_H-M   'P 1'
#
loop_
_entity.id
_entity.type
_entity.pdbx_description
1 polymer ?
#
loop_
_entity_poly.entity_id
_entity_poly.type
_entity_poly.pdbx_seq_one_letter_code
_entity_poly.pdbx_strand_id
1 'polypeptide(L)'
;MTVASLAFLMGCSPNQHDSVSLDSESEAAKPQSIAKFKAYTKRFDGEINMSENHATGHVGDVFFTHWKDGGKASLKLSQSGEFEVNWQGGGYNYVGGPGWHYGDVNREIGYRFDEESGASYIALYGWGYDKSMPQDNPAHLVEYYVLQRWTYDPSQNGILGKTFVSNGVEYSTYRTIREQKPSINNTATFYQYWSKPSNPMPLGKDHKIIFADHVAAWADTGWILPDMNNLDASDDPTYQVMAVEVFNPAKDGKATGKVWDASAQL
;
A
#
# COMPACT_ATOMS: atom_id res chain seq x y z
N MET A 1 -17.67 -43.20 67.10
CA MET A 1 -18.71 -42.97 66.10
C MET A 1 -18.27 -41.79 65.27
N THR A 2 -17.70 -42.08 64.14
CA THR A 2 -17.03 -41.09 63.26
C THR A 2 -17.91 -40.93 62.04
N VAL A 3 -18.39 -39.72 61.83
CA VAL A 3 -19.16 -39.36 60.61
C VAL A 3 -18.22 -38.71 59.61
N ALA A 4 -18.04 -39.33 58.49
CA ALA A 4 -17.25 -38.80 57.36
C ALA A 4 -18.17 -37.92 56.48
N SER A 5 -17.83 -36.65 56.37
CA SER A 5 -18.45 -35.72 55.41
C SER A 5 -17.72 -35.78 54.06
N LEU A 6 -18.46 -36.13 53.03
CA LEU A 6 -18.04 -36.12 51.65
C LEU A 6 -18.25 -34.75 51.03
N ALA A 7 -17.20 -34.02 50.74
CA ALA A 7 -17.27 -32.73 50.04
C ALA A 7 -17.27 -32.97 48.52
N PHE A 8 -18.36 -32.56 47.84
CA PHE A 8 -18.44 -32.47 46.38
C PHE A 8 -17.72 -31.22 45.91
N LEU A 9 -16.63 -31.35 45.18
CA LEU A 9 -16.00 -30.28 44.46
C LEU A 9 -16.70 -30.12 43.09
N MET A 10 -17.53 -29.12 42.94
CA MET A 10 -17.97 -28.66 41.64
C MET A 10 -16.83 -27.87 40.98
N GLY A 11 -16.20 -28.44 39.96
CA GLY A 11 -15.27 -27.75 39.10
C GLY A 11 -16.02 -26.81 38.13
N CYS A 12 -15.90 -25.50 38.32
CA CYS A 12 -16.23 -24.54 37.30
C CYS A 12 -15.09 -24.54 36.28
N SER A 13 -15.37 -25.01 35.06
CA SER A 13 -14.51 -24.76 33.90
C SER A 13 -14.61 -23.29 33.51
N PRO A 14 -13.51 -22.59 33.32
CA PRO A 14 -13.55 -21.28 32.71
C PRO A 14 -13.90 -21.40 31.23
N ASN A 15 -14.88 -20.64 30.79
CA ASN A 15 -15.18 -20.43 29.38
C ASN A 15 -13.90 -20.04 28.65
N GLN A 16 -13.45 -20.89 27.75
CA GLN A 16 -12.53 -20.48 26.69
C GLN A 16 -13.31 -19.51 25.80
N HIS A 17 -12.96 -18.24 25.86
CA HIS A 17 -13.20 -17.32 24.75
C HIS A 17 -12.32 -17.82 23.61
N ASP A 18 -12.94 -18.49 22.64
CA ASP A 18 -12.36 -18.69 21.33
C ASP A 18 -12.12 -17.32 20.72
N SER A 19 -10.86 -16.85 20.83
CA SER A 19 -10.36 -15.82 19.96
C SER A 19 -10.34 -16.41 18.56
N VAL A 20 -11.31 -16.06 17.76
CA VAL A 20 -11.28 -16.30 16.31
C VAL A 20 -10.11 -15.49 15.78
N SER A 21 -8.98 -16.14 15.61
CA SER A 21 -7.87 -15.60 14.84
C SER A 21 -8.36 -15.54 13.40
N LEU A 22 -8.56 -14.34 12.88
CA LEU A 22 -8.82 -14.08 11.47
C LEU A 22 -7.53 -14.20 10.64
N ASP A 23 -6.68 -15.16 10.95
CA ASP A 23 -5.54 -15.60 10.14
C ASP A 23 -5.94 -16.81 9.28
N SER A 24 -7.06 -16.69 8.56
CA SER A 24 -7.28 -17.56 7.40
C SER A 24 -6.58 -16.94 6.18
N GLU A 25 -5.28 -16.70 6.24
CA GLU A 25 -4.48 -16.70 5.04
C GLU A 25 -4.48 -18.16 4.55
N SER A 26 -5.21 -18.43 3.46
CA SER A 26 -5.13 -19.69 2.74
C SER A 26 -3.65 -20.01 2.53
N GLU A 27 -3.26 -21.23 2.80
CA GLU A 27 -1.96 -21.80 2.46
C GLU A 27 -1.80 -21.75 0.94
N ALA A 28 -1.51 -20.54 0.42
CA ALA A 28 -1.34 -20.27 -0.97
C ALA A 28 0.08 -20.61 -1.36
N ALA A 29 0.17 -21.55 -2.27
CA ALA A 29 1.24 -21.79 -3.23
C ALA A 29 2.65 -21.40 -2.75
N LYS A 30 3.55 -22.41 -2.72
CA LYS A 30 5.01 -22.24 -2.61
C LYS A 30 5.46 -20.99 -3.35
N PRO A 31 6.34 -20.16 -2.76
CA PRO A 31 6.81 -18.96 -3.42
C PRO A 31 7.41 -19.37 -4.76
N GLN A 32 6.69 -19.07 -5.85
CA GLN A 32 7.31 -19.02 -7.16
C GLN A 32 8.42 -17.97 -7.00
N SER A 33 9.64 -18.34 -7.34
CA SER A 33 10.77 -17.42 -7.37
C SER A 33 10.31 -16.16 -8.11
N ILE A 34 10.11 -15.09 -7.35
CA ILE A 34 9.76 -13.78 -7.93
C ILE A 34 10.92 -13.45 -8.85
N ALA A 35 10.68 -13.53 -10.15
CA ALA A 35 11.69 -13.19 -11.15
C ALA A 35 12.14 -11.77 -10.81
N LYS A 36 13.44 -11.57 -10.61
CA LYS A 36 14.03 -10.26 -10.33
C LYS A 36 13.42 -9.25 -11.27
N PHE A 37 12.71 -8.28 -10.73
CA PHE A 37 12.21 -7.16 -11.50
C PHE A 37 13.41 -6.51 -12.19
N LYS A 38 13.54 -6.72 -13.47
CA LYS A 38 14.42 -5.85 -14.26
C LYS A 38 13.68 -4.52 -14.34
N ALA A 39 14.31 -3.46 -13.89
CA ALA A 39 13.81 -2.10 -14.11
C ALA A 39 13.58 -1.94 -15.61
N TYR A 40 12.33 -2.10 -16.04
CA TYR A 40 11.96 -1.93 -17.42
C TYR A 40 11.91 -0.43 -17.69
N THR A 41 12.94 0.11 -18.31
CA THR A 41 12.93 1.46 -18.92
C THR A 41 12.05 1.48 -20.17
N LYS A 42 11.08 0.56 -20.28
CA LYS A 42 10.22 0.47 -21.44
C LYS A 42 9.37 1.72 -21.53
N ARG A 43 9.54 2.48 -22.59
CA ARG A 43 8.68 3.61 -22.93
C ARG A 43 7.64 3.16 -23.93
N PHE A 44 6.42 3.62 -23.73
CA PHE A 44 5.30 3.40 -24.62
C PHE A 44 4.86 4.74 -25.16
N ASP A 45 4.55 4.79 -26.45
CA ASP A 45 3.92 5.94 -27.08
C ASP A 45 2.40 5.76 -27.04
N GLY A 46 1.69 6.80 -26.62
CA GLY A 46 0.23 6.77 -26.56
C GLY A 46 -0.34 6.12 -25.30
N GLU A 47 -1.40 5.36 -25.45
CA GLU A 47 -2.10 4.68 -24.36
C GLU A 47 -1.65 3.22 -24.23
N ILE A 48 -1.53 2.72 -22.99
CA ILE A 48 -1.31 1.29 -22.73
C ILE A 48 -2.55 0.66 -22.09
N ASN A 49 -2.65 -0.67 -22.27
CA ASN A 49 -3.56 -1.53 -21.51
C ASN A 49 -2.75 -2.73 -21.01
N MET A 50 -2.39 -2.71 -19.72
CA MET A 50 -1.51 -3.68 -19.10
C MET A 50 -2.34 -4.71 -18.33
N SER A 51 -2.09 -6.01 -18.57
CA SER A 51 -2.79 -7.11 -17.89
C SER A 51 -1.86 -8.23 -17.44
N GLU A 52 -0.55 -8.07 -17.63
CA GLU A 52 0.49 -9.00 -17.17
C GLU A 52 0.52 -9.07 -15.65
N ASN A 53 1.24 -10.05 -15.07
CA ASN A 53 1.34 -10.14 -13.60
C ASN A 53 2.21 -9.03 -13.01
N HIS A 54 3.27 -8.63 -13.74
CA HIS A 54 4.19 -7.58 -13.30
C HIS A 54 4.60 -6.73 -14.49
N ALA A 55 4.50 -5.44 -14.33
CA ALA A 55 5.05 -4.49 -15.29
C ALA A 55 5.36 -3.15 -14.62
N THR A 56 6.45 -2.54 -15.01
CA THR A 56 6.75 -1.12 -14.77
C THR A 56 7.18 -0.49 -16.08
N GLY A 57 7.00 0.80 -16.22
CA GLY A 57 7.40 1.52 -17.42
C GLY A 57 6.92 2.95 -17.44
N HIS A 58 6.99 3.58 -18.61
CA HIS A 58 6.54 4.95 -18.82
C HIS A 58 5.60 5.02 -20.00
N VAL A 59 4.55 5.82 -19.88
CA VAL A 59 3.69 6.25 -20.98
C VAL A 59 3.93 7.76 -21.17
N GLY A 60 4.69 8.13 -22.18
CA GLY A 60 5.29 9.46 -22.22
C GLY A 60 6.24 9.67 -21.03
N ASP A 61 5.97 10.67 -20.21
CA ASP A 61 6.72 10.96 -18.97
C ASP A 61 6.09 10.39 -17.70
N VAL A 62 4.91 9.79 -17.81
CA VAL A 62 4.19 9.20 -16.67
C VAL A 62 4.70 7.79 -16.43
N PHE A 63 5.33 7.57 -15.27
CA PHE A 63 5.70 6.23 -14.80
C PHE A 63 4.46 5.47 -14.35
N PHE A 64 4.49 4.13 -14.42
CA PHE A 64 3.50 3.26 -13.82
C PHE A 64 4.13 2.02 -13.19
N THR A 65 3.45 1.49 -12.19
CA THR A 65 3.64 0.11 -11.71
C THR A 65 2.33 -0.65 -11.80
N HIS A 66 2.44 -1.95 -12.05
CA HIS A 66 1.33 -2.89 -12.13
C HIS A 66 1.82 -4.24 -11.62
N TRP A 67 1.28 -4.68 -10.51
CA TRP A 67 1.64 -5.95 -9.87
C TRP A 67 0.40 -6.71 -9.41
N LYS A 68 0.41 -8.03 -9.58
CA LYS A 68 -0.59 -8.94 -9.02
C LYS A 68 0.02 -10.32 -8.79
N ASP A 69 -0.45 -11.01 -7.76
CA ASP A 69 -0.05 -12.39 -7.45
C ASP A 69 -0.96 -13.44 -8.10
N GLY A 70 -1.94 -13.02 -8.86
CA GLY A 70 -2.87 -13.89 -9.60
C GLY A 70 -4.08 -13.12 -10.11
N GLY A 71 -5.15 -13.83 -10.43
CA GLY A 71 -6.42 -13.25 -10.83
C GLY A 71 -6.39 -12.43 -12.11
N LYS A 72 -7.39 -11.58 -12.27
CA LYS A 72 -7.54 -10.72 -13.44
C LYS A 72 -7.68 -9.26 -13.01
N ALA A 73 -6.64 -8.48 -13.24
CA ALA A 73 -6.64 -7.04 -13.12
C ALA A 73 -5.89 -6.44 -14.31
N SER A 74 -6.27 -5.22 -14.70
CA SER A 74 -5.63 -4.47 -15.78
C SER A 74 -5.50 -3.00 -15.41
N LEU A 75 -4.45 -2.37 -15.95
CA LEU A 75 -4.22 -0.94 -15.89
C LEU A 75 -4.20 -0.37 -17.30
N LYS A 76 -5.07 0.59 -17.55
CA LYS A 76 -5.08 1.43 -18.74
C LYS A 76 -4.53 2.80 -18.35
N LEU A 77 -3.60 3.36 -19.12
CA LEU A 77 -2.92 4.62 -18.81
C LEU A 77 -2.63 5.41 -20.07
N SER A 78 -2.87 6.72 -20.02
CA SER A 78 -2.53 7.69 -21.07
C SER A 78 -1.33 8.58 -20.68
N GLN A 79 -0.75 9.26 -21.65
CA GLN A 79 0.35 10.23 -21.43
C GLN A 79 -0.08 11.44 -20.60
N SER A 80 -1.38 11.72 -20.49
CA SER A 80 -1.92 12.81 -19.65
C SER A 80 -2.03 12.46 -18.18
N GLY A 81 -1.69 11.20 -17.79
CA GLY A 81 -1.85 10.70 -16.44
C GLY A 81 -3.27 10.22 -16.13
N GLU A 82 -4.18 10.17 -17.11
CA GLU A 82 -5.50 9.56 -16.96
C GLU A 82 -5.37 8.05 -16.99
N PHE A 83 -6.06 7.37 -16.05
CA PHE A 83 -5.94 5.94 -15.90
C PHE A 83 -7.26 5.27 -15.50
N GLU A 84 -7.31 3.98 -15.80
CA GLU A 84 -8.38 3.07 -15.38
C GLU A 84 -7.75 1.76 -14.89
N VAL A 85 -8.14 1.33 -13.69
CA VAL A 85 -7.84 0.01 -13.15
C VAL A 85 -9.13 -0.78 -13.12
N ASN A 86 -9.12 -2.00 -13.68
CA ASN A 86 -10.23 -2.95 -13.58
C ASN A 86 -9.72 -4.22 -12.89
N TRP A 87 -10.58 -4.83 -12.07
CA TRP A 87 -10.32 -6.12 -11.44
C TRP A 87 -11.56 -7.01 -11.43
N GLN A 88 -11.35 -8.32 -11.42
CA GLN A 88 -12.40 -9.30 -11.18
C GLN A 88 -12.33 -9.82 -9.75
N GLY A 89 -13.45 -10.25 -9.21
CA GLY A 89 -13.50 -10.92 -7.91
C GLY A 89 -12.65 -12.18 -7.89
N GLY A 90 -12.02 -12.48 -6.74
CA GLY A 90 -11.17 -13.66 -6.57
C GLY A 90 -10.20 -13.54 -5.40
N GLY A 91 -9.51 -14.64 -5.09
CA GLY A 91 -8.52 -14.71 -4.03
C GLY A 91 -7.13 -14.32 -4.52
N TYR A 92 -6.86 -13.05 -4.72
CA TYR A 92 -5.55 -12.52 -5.15
C TYR A 92 -5.36 -11.09 -4.68
N ASN A 93 -4.14 -10.58 -4.83
CA ASN A 93 -3.80 -9.19 -4.54
C ASN A 93 -3.37 -8.49 -5.82
N TYR A 94 -3.71 -7.22 -5.90
CA TYR A 94 -3.29 -6.31 -6.96
C TYR A 94 -2.89 -4.97 -6.34
N VAL A 95 -1.81 -4.38 -6.84
CA VAL A 95 -1.43 -2.99 -6.60
C VAL A 95 -0.88 -2.38 -7.87
N GLY A 96 -1.34 -1.20 -8.23
CA GLY A 96 -0.83 -0.50 -9.41
C GLY A 96 -1.45 0.86 -9.61
N GLY A 97 -0.78 1.65 -10.42
CA GLY A 97 -1.21 3.00 -10.78
C GLY A 97 -0.08 3.84 -11.35
N PRO A 98 -0.42 5.06 -11.82
CA PRO A 98 0.54 6.02 -12.37
C PRO A 98 1.25 6.85 -11.30
N GLY A 99 2.41 7.40 -11.68
CA GLY A 99 3.17 8.32 -10.85
C GLY A 99 4.60 8.52 -11.35
N TRP A 100 5.58 8.31 -10.48
CA TRP A 100 6.99 8.61 -10.72
C TRP A 100 7.87 7.41 -10.38
N HIS A 101 8.95 7.27 -11.14
CA HIS A 101 9.89 6.17 -11.02
C HIS A 101 10.59 6.13 -9.65
N TYR A 102 10.79 7.27 -9.02
CA TYR A 102 11.29 7.38 -7.65
C TYR A 102 10.53 8.43 -6.86
N GLY A 103 10.60 8.29 -5.54
CA GLY A 103 9.98 9.24 -4.64
C GLY A 103 10.76 10.54 -4.54
N ASP A 104 10.02 11.59 -4.20
CA ASP A 104 10.56 12.88 -3.83
C ASP A 104 9.73 13.43 -2.66
N VAL A 105 10.42 13.74 -1.56
CA VAL A 105 9.77 14.28 -0.35
C VAL A 105 9.06 15.60 -0.63
N ASN A 106 9.61 16.41 -1.52
CA ASN A 106 9.09 17.74 -1.82
C ASN A 106 8.00 17.75 -2.90
N ARG A 107 7.66 16.58 -3.46
CA ARG A 107 6.62 16.51 -4.48
C ARG A 107 5.25 16.79 -3.90
N GLU A 108 4.50 17.66 -4.59
CA GLU A 108 3.08 17.86 -4.37
C GLU A 108 2.32 17.03 -5.43
N ILE A 109 1.49 16.10 -4.99
CA ILE A 109 0.80 15.17 -5.87
C ILE A 109 -0.62 15.65 -6.09
N GLY A 110 -0.92 16.09 -7.31
CA GLY A 110 -2.27 16.33 -7.77
C GLY A 110 -2.93 15.05 -8.21
N TYR A 111 -4.18 14.82 -7.81
CA TYR A 111 -4.93 13.65 -8.25
C TYR A 111 -6.43 13.91 -8.26
N ARG A 112 -7.16 13.13 -9.05
CA ARG A 112 -8.61 13.00 -9.02
C ARG A 112 -8.98 11.55 -9.28
N PHE A 113 -9.90 11.03 -8.48
CA PHE A 113 -10.61 9.79 -8.78
C PHE A 113 -12.06 10.13 -9.16
N ASP A 114 -12.48 9.69 -10.32
CA ASP A 114 -13.82 9.96 -10.84
C ASP A 114 -14.80 8.84 -10.45
N GLU A 115 -14.32 7.60 -10.40
CA GLU A 115 -15.06 6.41 -10.03
C GLU A 115 -14.19 5.48 -9.18
N GLU A 116 -14.82 4.80 -8.22
CA GLU A 116 -14.19 3.77 -7.41
C GLU A 116 -15.26 2.81 -6.88
N SER A 117 -15.06 1.51 -7.04
CA SER A 117 -16.04 0.49 -6.69
C SER A 117 -15.46 -0.64 -5.84
N GLY A 118 -15.04 -0.29 -4.60
CA GLY A 118 -14.65 -1.28 -3.58
C GLY A 118 -13.17 -1.68 -3.62
N ALA A 119 -12.28 -0.78 -4.02
CA ALA A 119 -10.85 -0.94 -3.80
C ALA A 119 -10.54 -1.07 -2.30
N SER A 120 -9.58 -1.91 -1.95
CA SER A 120 -9.11 -2.03 -0.56
C SER A 120 -8.47 -0.72 -0.11
N TYR A 121 -7.60 -0.16 -0.97
CA TYR A 121 -6.99 1.15 -0.79
C TYR A 121 -6.94 1.94 -2.09
N ILE A 122 -7.09 3.25 -1.97
CA ILE A 122 -6.60 4.27 -2.89
C ILE A 122 -5.65 5.14 -2.09
N ALA A 123 -4.39 5.21 -2.52
CA ALA A 123 -3.34 5.87 -1.75
C ALA A 123 -2.23 6.43 -2.65
N LEU A 124 -1.57 7.49 -2.19
CA LEU A 124 -0.18 7.69 -2.58
C LEU A 124 0.64 6.57 -1.93
N TYR A 125 1.34 5.83 -2.74
CA TYR A 125 2.01 4.59 -2.38
C TYR A 125 3.44 4.57 -2.91
N GLY A 126 4.33 3.99 -2.15
CA GLY A 126 5.70 3.80 -2.57
C GLY A 126 6.59 3.21 -1.49
N TRP A 127 7.89 3.30 -1.73
CA TRP A 127 8.90 2.65 -0.91
C TRP A 127 10.05 3.59 -0.58
N GLY A 128 10.66 3.38 0.59
CA GLY A 128 11.97 3.89 0.96
C GLY A 128 12.89 2.72 1.31
N TYR A 129 14.16 2.79 0.93
CA TYR A 129 15.10 1.69 1.14
C TYR A 129 16.50 2.20 1.55
N ASP A 130 16.96 1.79 2.72
CA ASP A 130 18.33 2.01 3.20
C ASP A 130 19.16 0.73 3.05
N LYS A 131 19.96 0.65 2.00
CA LYS A 131 20.86 -0.48 1.72
C LYS A 131 21.99 -0.63 2.72
N SER A 132 22.33 0.42 3.45
CA SER A 132 23.39 0.39 4.48
C SER A 132 22.94 -0.23 5.79
N MET A 133 21.63 -0.29 6.00
CA MET A 133 21.02 -0.88 7.19
C MET A 133 20.92 -2.43 7.06
N PRO A 134 21.16 -3.17 8.15
CA PRO A 134 21.01 -4.62 8.17
C PRO A 134 19.61 -5.06 7.73
N GLN A 135 19.52 -6.12 6.92
CA GLN A 135 18.25 -6.62 6.36
C GLN A 135 17.30 -7.24 7.41
N ASP A 136 17.80 -7.58 8.57
CA ASP A 136 17.01 -8.05 9.73
C ASP A 136 16.41 -6.89 10.54
N ASN A 137 16.83 -5.65 10.28
CA ASN A 137 16.19 -4.46 10.84
C ASN A 137 15.00 -4.05 9.96
N PRO A 138 13.74 -4.15 10.41
CA PRO A 138 12.60 -3.83 9.56
C PRO A 138 12.53 -2.37 9.07
N ALA A 139 13.33 -1.46 9.67
CA ALA A 139 13.42 -0.08 9.22
C ALA A 139 14.29 0.10 7.96
N HIS A 140 15.02 -0.96 7.51
CA HIS A 140 15.82 -0.89 6.28
C HIS A 140 14.96 -0.69 5.04
N LEU A 141 13.73 -1.16 5.08
CA LEU A 141 12.74 -1.08 4.00
C LEU A 141 11.41 -0.59 4.57
N VAL A 142 10.86 0.44 3.98
CA VAL A 142 9.59 1.01 4.41
C VAL A 142 8.65 1.12 3.22
N GLU A 143 7.48 0.54 3.35
CA GLU A 143 6.36 0.72 2.44
C GLU A 143 5.48 1.84 3.01
N TYR A 144 5.15 2.87 2.22
CA TYR A 144 4.36 3.98 2.74
C TYR A 144 3.05 4.17 1.99
N TYR A 145 2.04 4.64 2.75
CA TYR A 145 0.70 4.93 2.26
C TYR A 145 0.22 6.28 2.80
N VAL A 146 -0.16 7.18 1.91
CA VAL A 146 -1.04 8.31 2.25
C VAL A 146 -2.42 7.96 1.70
N LEU A 147 -3.24 7.35 2.56
CA LEU A 147 -4.57 6.89 2.19
C LEU A 147 -5.46 8.05 1.76
N GLN A 148 -6.28 7.80 0.77
CA GLN A 148 -7.30 8.71 0.31
C GLN A 148 -8.69 8.09 0.42
N ARG A 149 -8.80 6.79 0.13
CA ARG A 149 -10.01 6.00 0.31
C ARG A 149 -9.64 4.58 0.74
N TRP A 150 -10.54 3.90 1.43
CA TRP A 150 -10.32 2.52 1.90
C TRP A 150 -11.65 1.81 2.17
N THR A 151 -11.65 0.49 1.99
CA THR A 151 -12.70 -0.42 2.46
C THR A 151 -12.22 -1.26 3.65
N TYR A 152 -10.90 -1.40 3.79
CA TYR A 152 -10.26 -2.04 4.95
C TYR A 152 -9.49 -0.99 5.75
N ASP A 153 -9.65 -0.97 7.06
CA ASP A 153 -8.99 0.02 7.93
C ASP A 153 -7.65 -0.52 8.46
N PRO A 154 -6.50 -0.03 7.95
CA PRO A 154 -5.18 -0.50 8.39
C PRO A 154 -4.83 -0.07 9.83
N SER A 155 -5.54 0.90 10.39
CA SER A 155 -5.28 1.40 11.75
C SER A 155 -5.62 0.38 12.84
N GLN A 156 -6.44 -0.64 12.53
CA GLN A 156 -6.86 -1.65 13.52
C GLN A 156 -5.70 -2.45 14.12
N ASN A 157 -4.61 -2.63 13.36
CA ASN A 157 -3.42 -3.38 13.79
C ASN A 157 -2.18 -2.47 13.87
N GLY A 158 -2.35 -1.16 13.75
CA GLY A 158 -1.27 -0.19 13.69
C GLY A 158 -0.95 0.44 15.05
N ILE A 159 0.32 0.75 15.26
CA ILE A 159 0.75 1.61 16.35
C ILE A 159 0.41 3.05 15.95
N LEU A 160 -0.46 3.71 16.71
CA LEU A 160 -0.79 5.12 16.49
C LEU A 160 0.43 6.00 16.74
N GLY A 161 0.72 6.91 15.80
CA GLY A 161 1.72 7.95 15.92
C GLY A 161 1.10 9.27 16.36
N LYS A 162 0.91 10.20 15.43
CA LYS A 162 0.34 11.52 15.72
C LYS A 162 -0.80 11.87 14.76
N THR A 163 -1.60 12.84 15.18
CA THR A 163 -2.57 13.53 14.31
C THR A 163 -1.98 14.86 13.86
N PHE A 164 -2.20 15.23 12.60
CA PHE A 164 -1.72 16.48 12.00
C PHE A 164 -2.66 16.93 10.89
N VAL A 165 -2.50 18.16 10.43
CA VAL A 165 -3.27 18.72 9.31
C VAL A 165 -2.32 18.97 8.14
N SER A 166 -2.68 18.48 6.95
CA SER A 166 -2.01 18.78 5.69
C SER A 166 -3.04 19.19 4.65
N ASN A 167 -2.79 20.30 3.96
CA ASN A 167 -3.68 20.87 2.93
C ASN A 167 -5.17 20.93 3.37
N GLY A 168 -5.41 21.30 4.64
CA GLY A 168 -6.76 21.41 5.22
C GLY A 168 -7.45 20.09 5.57
N VAL A 169 -6.76 18.97 5.45
CA VAL A 169 -7.27 17.63 5.80
C VAL A 169 -6.54 17.14 7.06
N GLU A 170 -7.31 16.67 8.04
CA GLU A 170 -6.75 16.02 9.23
C GLU A 170 -6.41 14.56 8.95
N TYR A 171 -5.18 14.16 9.29
CA TYR A 171 -4.65 12.82 9.17
C TYR A 171 -4.16 12.29 10.52
N SER A 172 -4.25 10.98 10.71
CA SER A 172 -3.56 10.26 11.78
C SER A 172 -2.53 9.31 11.18
N THR A 173 -1.33 9.25 11.79
CA THR A 173 -0.28 8.34 11.35
C THR A 173 -0.32 7.03 12.10
N TYR A 174 0.01 5.94 11.40
CA TYR A 174 0.10 4.59 11.98
C TYR A 174 1.34 3.89 11.42
N ARG A 175 1.87 2.94 12.20
CA ARG A 175 2.92 2.03 11.76
C ARG A 175 2.49 0.58 12.00
N THR A 176 2.64 -0.24 10.97
CA THR A 176 2.50 -1.70 11.04
C THR A 176 3.82 -2.36 10.64
N ILE A 177 3.93 -3.68 10.87
CA ILE A 177 5.05 -4.50 10.42
C ILE A 177 4.53 -5.59 9.50
N ARG A 178 5.30 -5.88 8.45
CA ARG A 178 5.07 -7.01 7.53
C ARG A 178 6.22 -7.98 7.68
N GLU A 179 5.94 -9.20 8.12
CA GLU A 179 6.95 -10.21 8.35
C GLU A 179 6.98 -11.19 7.18
N GLN A 180 8.15 -11.31 6.53
CA GLN A 180 8.40 -12.22 5.41
C GLN A 180 7.34 -12.11 4.31
N LYS A 181 7.06 -10.87 3.87
CA LYS A 181 6.08 -10.57 2.80
C LYS A 181 6.79 -10.11 1.52
N PRO A 182 6.12 -10.25 0.37
CA PRO A 182 6.61 -9.70 -0.90
C PRO A 182 6.88 -8.20 -0.79
N SER A 183 7.97 -7.75 -1.40
CA SER A 183 8.40 -6.36 -1.40
C SER A 183 9.19 -6.03 -2.67
N ILE A 184 9.62 -4.77 -2.83
CA ILE A 184 10.56 -4.39 -3.89
C ILE A 184 11.95 -5.05 -3.74
N ASN A 185 12.27 -5.57 -2.56
CA ASN A 185 13.49 -6.31 -2.26
C ASN A 185 13.17 -7.80 -1.97
N ASN A 186 12.43 -8.45 -2.88
CA ASN A 186 11.97 -9.84 -2.73
C ASN A 186 11.11 -10.04 -1.45
N THR A 187 11.25 -11.18 -0.77
CA THR A 187 10.59 -11.43 0.51
C THR A 187 11.40 -10.80 1.63
N ALA A 188 10.78 -9.91 2.39
CA ALA A 188 11.42 -9.17 3.47
C ALA A 188 10.50 -8.97 4.68
N THR A 189 11.10 -8.59 5.80
CA THR A 189 10.40 -8.04 6.96
C THR A 189 10.62 -6.53 6.96
N PHE A 190 9.54 -5.75 6.95
CA PHE A 190 9.60 -4.30 6.77
C PHE A 190 8.49 -3.57 7.51
N TYR A 191 8.66 -2.26 7.72
CA TYR A 191 7.61 -1.41 8.25
C TYR A 191 6.72 -0.87 7.14
N GLN A 192 5.43 -0.68 7.49
CA GLN A 192 4.50 0.13 6.72
C GLN A 192 4.20 1.42 7.49
N TYR A 193 4.36 2.57 6.84
CA TYR A 193 3.97 3.87 7.38
C TYR A 193 2.69 4.34 6.70
N TRP A 194 1.72 4.69 7.52
CA TRP A 194 0.40 5.09 7.07
C TRP A 194 0.10 6.52 7.49
N SER A 195 -0.50 7.28 6.60
CA SER A 195 -1.24 8.50 6.94
C SER A 195 -2.68 8.29 6.48
N LYS A 196 -3.62 8.27 7.41
CA LYS A 196 -5.04 8.03 7.14
C LYS A 196 -5.83 9.28 7.43
N PRO A 197 -6.59 9.84 6.47
CA PRO A 197 -7.46 10.98 6.72
C PRO A 197 -8.64 10.56 7.60
N SER A 198 -9.24 11.52 8.31
CA SER A 198 -10.40 11.29 9.17
C SER A 198 -11.62 10.76 8.41
N ASN A 199 -11.75 11.12 7.12
CA ASN A 199 -12.80 10.64 6.22
C ASN A 199 -12.22 10.34 4.83
N PRO A 200 -12.81 9.39 4.08
CA PRO A 200 -12.43 9.15 2.69
C PRO A 200 -12.61 10.40 1.84
N MET A 201 -11.63 10.66 0.98
CA MET A 201 -11.67 11.83 0.09
C MET A 201 -12.79 11.69 -0.95
N PRO A 202 -13.51 12.79 -1.27
CA PRO A 202 -14.59 12.76 -2.24
C PRO A 202 -14.13 12.40 -3.65
N LEU A 203 -14.97 11.69 -4.40
CA LEU A 203 -14.76 11.44 -5.83
C LEU A 203 -15.15 12.67 -6.68
N GLY A 204 -14.64 12.71 -7.92
CA GLY A 204 -14.98 13.73 -8.92
C GLY A 204 -14.45 15.13 -8.62
N LYS A 205 -13.47 15.24 -7.72
CA LYS A 205 -12.82 16.51 -7.36
C LYS A 205 -11.32 16.39 -7.42
N ASP A 206 -10.66 17.49 -7.77
CA ASP A 206 -9.21 17.60 -7.69
C ASP A 206 -8.77 17.73 -6.23
N HIS A 207 -7.75 16.95 -5.89
CA HIS A 207 -7.11 16.93 -4.57
C HIS A 207 -5.61 17.10 -4.72
N LYS A 208 -4.96 17.47 -3.61
CA LYS A 208 -3.51 17.61 -3.55
C LYS A 208 -2.96 17.00 -2.24
N ILE A 209 -1.91 16.21 -2.36
CA ILE A 209 -1.11 15.70 -1.24
C ILE A 209 0.19 16.50 -1.20
N ILE A 210 0.50 17.12 -0.06
CA ILE A 210 1.80 17.72 0.24
C ILE A 210 2.61 16.65 0.96
N PHE A 211 3.41 15.89 0.22
CA PHE A 211 4.05 14.68 0.76
C PHE A 211 5.04 14.98 1.88
N ALA A 212 5.70 16.14 1.86
CA ALA A 212 6.59 16.59 2.92
C ALA A 212 5.93 16.64 4.30
N ASP A 213 4.66 17.03 4.38
CA ASP A 213 3.91 17.07 5.66
C ASP A 213 3.77 15.69 6.28
N HIS A 214 3.54 14.66 5.45
CA HIS A 214 3.39 13.27 5.87
C HIS A 214 4.73 12.70 6.36
N VAL A 215 5.81 12.95 5.61
CA VAL A 215 7.17 12.53 5.99
C VAL A 215 7.59 13.19 7.31
N ALA A 216 7.32 14.48 7.48
CA ALA A 216 7.59 15.20 8.74
C ALA A 216 6.77 14.61 9.90
N ALA A 217 5.49 14.30 9.67
CA ALA A 217 4.63 13.72 10.69
C ALA A 217 5.09 12.32 11.14
N TRP A 218 5.59 11.49 10.22
CA TRP A 218 6.23 10.22 10.58
C TRP A 218 7.52 10.43 11.34
N ALA A 219 8.39 11.35 10.90
CA ALA A 219 9.65 11.64 11.54
C ALA A 219 9.48 12.17 12.98
N ASP A 220 8.47 12.99 13.25
CA ASP A 220 8.13 13.49 14.58
C ASP A 220 7.79 12.35 15.57
N THR A 221 7.39 11.16 15.09
CA THR A 221 7.17 9.97 15.91
C THR A 221 8.39 9.04 15.97
N GLY A 222 9.52 9.46 15.38
CA GLY A 222 10.74 8.66 15.26
C GLY A 222 10.68 7.62 14.14
N TRP A 223 9.70 7.70 13.21
CA TRP A 223 9.58 6.81 12.05
C TRP A 223 10.22 7.49 10.84
N ILE A 224 11.48 7.21 10.64
CA ILE A 224 12.25 7.83 9.55
C ILE A 224 12.00 7.06 8.26
N LEU A 225 11.51 7.75 7.23
CA LEU A 225 11.39 7.19 5.89
C LEU A 225 12.79 7.12 5.27
N PRO A 226 13.26 5.93 4.83
CA PRO A 226 14.54 5.80 4.14
C PRO A 226 14.55 6.47 2.77
N ASP A 227 15.73 6.48 2.12
CA ASP A 227 15.90 7.05 0.79
C ASP A 227 14.91 6.47 -0.22
N MET A 228 14.26 7.36 -0.95
CA MET A 228 13.30 7.04 -2.00
C MET A 228 13.88 7.19 -3.41
N ASN A 229 15.19 7.38 -3.51
CA ASN A 229 15.89 7.59 -4.77
C ASN A 229 16.88 6.46 -5.05
N ASN A 230 16.42 5.23 -4.84
CA ASN A 230 17.25 4.05 -5.07
C ASN A 230 17.30 3.72 -6.57
N LEU A 231 18.46 3.99 -7.19
CA LEU A 231 18.70 3.89 -8.64
C LEU A 231 19.42 2.62 -9.07
N ASP A 232 19.67 1.66 -8.18
CA ASP A 232 20.33 0.42 -8.59
C ASP A 232 19.45 -0.36 -9.57
N ALA A 233 19.99 -0.55 -10.78
CA ALA A 233 19.34 -1.25 -11.87
C ALA A 233 19.04 -2.74 -11.59
N SER A 234 19.52 -3.29 -10.48
CA SER A 234 19.27 -4.66 -10.04
C SER A 234 18.05 -4.81 -9.14
N ASP A 235 17.55 -3.70 -8.57
CA ASP A 235 16.47 -3.67 -7.61
C ASP A 235 15.26 -2.95 -8.22
N ASP A 236 14.08 -3.24 -7.72
CA ASP A 236 12.90 -2.47 -8.05
C ASP A 236 13.07 -1.02 -7.58
N PRO A 237 12.63 -0.05 -8.38
CA PRO A 237 12.75 1.34 -7.99
C PRO A 237 11.88 1.63 -6.77
N THR A 238 12.36 2.54 -5.94
CA THR A 238 11.57 3.14 -4.85
C THR A 238 10.56 4.14 -5.43
N TYR A 239 9.64 3.65 -6.23
CA TYR A 239 8.65 4.45 -6.95
C TYR A 239 7.67 5.17 -6.00
N GLN A 240 7.00 6.18 -6.54
CA GLN A 240 5.94 6.93 -5.88
C GLN A 240 4.75 7.06 -6.83
N VAL A 241 3.63 6.40 -6.53
CA VAL A 241 2.48 6.31 -7.42
C VAL A 241 1.16 6.55 -6.68
N MET A 242 0.15 7.04 -7.37
CA MET A 242 -1.22 6.95 -6.90
C MET A 242 -1.74 5.55 -7.22
N ALA A 243 -1.75 4.70 -6.21
CA ALA A 243 -2.09 3.30 -6.36
C ALA A 243 -3.58 3.03 -6.08
N VAL A 244 -4.12 2.10 -6.87
CA VAL A 244 -5.31 1.32 -6.54
C VAL A 244 -4.80 -0.03 -6.05
N GLU A 245 -5.20 -0.42 -4.84
CA GLU A 245 -4.88 -1.73 -4.28
C GLU A 245 -6.16 -2.49 -3.97
N VAL A 246 -6.19 -3.77 -4.34
CA VAL A 246 -7.25 -4.69 -3.98
C VAL A 246 -6.64 -5.99 -3.46
N PHE A 247 -7.16 -6.50 -2.36
CA PHE A 247 -6.79 -7.81 -1.86
C PHE A 247 -8.04 -8.62 -1.56
N ASN A 248 -8.05 -9.87 -2.05
CA ASN A 248 -9.17 -10.78 -1.96
C ASN A 248 -10.51 -10.13 -2.37
N PRO A 249 -10.60 -9.45 -3.55
CA PRO A 249 -11.82 -8.74 -3.93
C PRO A 249 -13.00 -9.71 -4.03
N ALA A 250 -14.08 -9.41 -3.30
CA ALA A 250 -15.28 -10.25 -3.28
C ALA A 250 -16.06 -10.19 -4.61
N LYS A 251 -15.84 -9.15 -5.41
CA LYS A 251 -16.54 -8.90 -6.68
C LYS A 251 -15.67 -8.08 -7.64
N ASP A 252 -16.11 -8.04 -8.89
CA ASP A 252 -15.53 -7.18 -9.91
C ASP A 252 -15.64 -5.70 -9.50
N GLY A 253 -14.65 -4.93 -9.91
CA GLY A 253 -14.63 -3.50 -9.63
C GLY A 253 -13.75 -2.71 -10.59
N LYS A 254 -13.82 -1.41 -10.43
CA LYS A 254 -13.12 -0.44 -11.25
C LYS A 254 -12.76 0.80 -10.45
N ALA A 255 -11.63 1.43 -10.81
CA ALA A 255 -11.28 2.77 -10.38
C ALA A 255 -10.76 3.56 -11.58
N THR A 256 -11.19 4.81 -11.71
CA THR A 256 -10.73 5.72 -12.76
C THR A 256 -10.29 7.03 -12.16
N GLY A 257 -9.32 7.70 -12.78
CA GLY A 257 -8.83 8.98 -12.31
C GLY A 257 -7.71 9.55 -13.13
N LYS A 258 -7.06 10.56 -12.56
CA LYS A 258 -5.92 11.27 -13.13
C LYS A 258 -4.91 11.63 -12.05
N VAL A 259 -3.63 11.62 -12.40
CA VAL A 259 -2.51 12.02 -11.55
C VAL A 259 -1.62 12.99 -12.28
N TRP A 260 -1.12 14.02 -11.57
CA TRP A 260 -0.18 15.01 -12.11
C TRP A 260 0.74 15.56 -11.03
N ASP A 261 1.87 16.11 -11.43
CA ASP A 261 2.74 16.88 -10.55
C ASP A 261 2.12 18.25 -10.31
N ALA A 262 1.77 18.54 -9.07
CA ALA A 262 1.21 19.83 -8.65
C ALA A 262 2.28 20.77 -8.05
N SER A 263 3.55 20.35 -7.98
CA SER A 263 4.66 21.15 -7.46
C SER A 263 5.02 22.32 -8.40
N ALA A 264 4.73 22.19 -9.69
CA ALA A 264 5.23 23.05 -10.76
C ALA A 264 4.28 24.21 -11.14
N GLN A 265 3.28 24.54 -10.33
CA GLN A 265 2.39 25.68 -10.61
C GLN A 265 2.79 26.89 -9.74
N LEU A 266 3.93 27.47 -10.08
CA LEU A 266 4.30 28.85 -9.70
C LEU A 266 4.15 29.78 -10.89
#